data_cf2d481da2a7dfc2114e993d24269285
#
_entry.id   cf2d481da2a7dfc2114e993d24269285
#
_cell.length_a   1.000
_cell.length_b   1.000
_cell.length_c   1.000
_cell.angle_alpha   90.00
_cell.angle_beta   90.00
_cell.angle_gamma   90.00
#
_symmetry.space_group_name_H-M   'P 1'
#
loop_
_entity.id
_entity.type
_entity.pdbx_description
1 polymer ?
#
loop_
_entity_poly.entity_id
_entity_poly.type
_entity_poly.pdbx_seq_one_letter_code
_entity_poly.pdbx_strand_id
1 'polypeptide(L)'
;VTLAAKHFRRTVDFYEDVFEFEKVSESDIVARFRLKNIFLDIIKSEVLLGETHLERFGDLPGPMTLAITVRAPEDVDEYMRRIEAASAPIVAAAEDKPSGPRILYAADPEGHIWEIGWFPAAEPAEPVT
;
A
#
# COMPACT_ATOMS: atom_id res chain seq x y z
N VAL A 1 -2.06 11.39 1.25
CA VAL A 1 -1.94 10.65 -0.03
C VAL A 1 -3.30 10.15 -0.45
N THR A 2 -3.65 10.37 -1.71
CA THR A 2 -4.91 9.91 -2.29
C THR A 2 -4.61 8.97 -3.44
N LEU A 3 -5.17 7.75 -3.39
CA LEU A 3 -5.03 6.75 -4.43
C LEU A 3 -6.38 6.52 -5.11
N ALA A 4 -6.39 6.59 -6.43
CA ALA A 4 -7.59 6.32 -7.22
C ALA A 4 -7.84 4.82 -7.34
N ALA A 5 -9.09 4.41 -7.27
CA ALA A 5 -9.48 3.00 -7.35
C ALA A 5 -10.64 2.79 -8.33
N LYS A 6 -10.43 1.93 -9.31
CA LYS A 6 -11.49 1.41 -10.18
C LYS A 6 -12.30 0.33 -9.46
N HIS A 7 -11.64 -0.44 -8.59
CA HIS A 7 -12.24 -1.50 -7.79
C HIS A 7 -12.24 -1.09 -6.32
N PHE A 8 -13.07 -0.11 -6.01
CA PHE A 8 -13.07 0.60 -4.73
C PHE A 8 -13.20 -0.34 -3.52
N ARG A 9 -14.23 -1.18 -3.48
CA ARG A 9 -14.47 -2.07 -2.33
C ARG A 9 -13.30 -3.02 -2.10
N ARG A 10 -12.81 -3.62 -3.16
CA ARG A 10 -11.71 -4.56 -3.13
C ARG A 10 -10.41 -3.90 -2.66
N THR A 11 -10.16 -2.67 -3.09
CA THR A 11 -8.98 -1.91 -2.68
C THR A 11 -9.06 -1.49 -1.21
N VAL A 12 -10.21 -1.03 -0.76
CA VAL A 12 -10.43 -0.72 0.67
C VAL A 12 -10.20 -1.95 1.53
N ASP A 13 -10.78 -3.10 1.15
CA ASP A 13 -10.61 -4.36 1.89
C ASP A 13 -9.14 -4.78 1.94
N PHE A 14 -8.40 -4.58 0.85
CA PHE A 14 -6.95 -4.86 0.83
C PHE A 14 -6.21 -4.08 1.91
N TYR A 15 -6.45 -2.78 2.04
CA TYR A 15 -5.76 -1.97 3.04
C TYR A 15 -6.16 -2.31 4.48
N GLU A 16 -7.40 -2.76 4.69
CA GLU A 16 -7.83 -3.27 5.98
C GLU A 16 -7.22 -4.63 6.31
N ASP A 17 -7.22 -5.57 5.36
CA ASP A 17 -6.88 -6.97 5.61
C ASP A 17 -5.37 -7.24 5.57
N VAL A 18 -4.64 -6.56 4.69
CA VAL A 18 -3.19 -6.76 4.52
C VAL A 18 -2.39 -5.86 5.46
N PHE A 19 -2.62 -4.55 5.37
CA PHE A 19 -1.86 -3.58 6.14
C PHE A 19 -2.45 -3.34 7.53
N GLU A 20 -3.71 -3.70 7.73
CA GLU A 20 -4.43 -3.45 8.99
C GLU A 20 -4.45 -1.96 9.37
N PHE A 21 -4.46 -1.08 8.37
CA PHE A 21 -4.59 0.34 8.61
C PHE A 21 -5.93 0.68 9.27
N GLU A 22 -5.90 1.62 10.19
CA GLU A 22 -7.11 2.09 10.87
C GLU A 22 -7.98 2.90 9.90
N LYS A 23 -9.14 2.36 9.54
CA LYS A 23 -10.11 3.11 8.75
C LYS A 23 -10.87 4.07 9.67
N VAL A 24 -10.75 5.37 9.41
CA VAL A 24 -11.37 6.41 10.23
C VAL A 24 -12.68 6.93 9.67
N SER A 25 -12.91 6.75 8.37
CA SER A 25 -14.19 7.07 7.73
C SER A 25 -14.34 6.34 6.41
N GLU A 26 -15.58 6.13 5.98
CA GLU A 26 -15.91 5.55 4.70
C GLU A 26 -17.27 6.06 4.23
N SER A 27 -17.35 6.40 2.95
CA SER A 27 -18.60 6.69 2.24
C SER A 27 -18.66 5.79 0.99
N ASP A 28 -19.65 5.99 0.15
CA ASP A 28 -19.77 5.24 -1.10
C ASP A 28 -18.66 5.57 -2.12
N ILE A 29 -17.94 6.67 -1.92
CA ILE A 29 -16.96 7.16 -2.90
C ILE A 29 -15.54 7.29 -2.37
N VAL A 30 -15.33 7.37 -1.06
CA VAL A 30 -14.00 7.54 -0.45
C VAL A 30 -13.91 6.84 0.89
N ALA A 31 -12.77 6.20 1.14
CA ALA A 31 -12.40 5.65 2.45
C ALA A 31 -11.11 6.30 2.89
N ARG A 32 -11.03 6.69 4.16
CA ARG A 32 -9.85 7.30 4.75
C ARG A 32 -9.26 6.41 5.82
N PHE A 33 -7.95 6.19 5.71
CA PHE A 33 -7.15 5.47 6.68
C PHE A 33 -6.18 6.41 7.39
N ARG A 34 -6.03 6.22 8.70
CA ARG A 34 -5.06 6.96 9.49
C ARG A 34 -3.75 6.19 9.53
N LEU A 35 -2.69 6.81 9.04
CA LEU A 35 -1.32 6.36 9.26
C LEU A 35 -0.70 7.25 10.34
N LYS A 36 0.56 7.00 10.70
CA LYS A 36 1.17 7.66 11.84
C LYS A 36 1.21 9.19 11.75
N ASN A 37 1.53 9.71 10.58
CA ASN A 37 1.68 11.15 10.36
C ASN A 37 0.97 11.68 9.11
N ILE A 38 0.21 10.82 8.42
CA ILE A 38 -0.55 11.19 7.23
C ILE A 38 -1.87 10.41 7.19
N PHE A 39 -2.76 10.83 6.30
CA PHE A 39 -3.91 10.04 5.90
C PHE A 39 -3.65 9.41 4.53
N LEU A 40 -4.15 8.18 4.36
CA LEU A 40 -4.25 7.51 3.07
C LEU A 40 -5.73 7.46 2.71
N ASP A 41 -6.09 8.11 1.60
CA ASP A 41 -7.46 8.09 1.08
C ASP A 41 -7.52 7.20 -0.14
N ILE A 42 -8.51 6.32 -0.17
CA ILE A 42 -8.87 5.55 -1.34
C ILE A 42 -10.15 6.16 -1.89
N ILE A 43 -10.13 6.61 -3.13
CA ILE A 43 -11.26 7.29 -3.76
C ILE A 43 -11.62 6.60 -5.08
N LYS A 44 -12.90 6.52 -5.40
CA LYS A 44 -13.30 6.01 -6.72
C LYS A 44 -12.68 6.83 -7.83
N SER A 45 -12.10 6.16 -8.83
CA SER A 45 -11.39 6.80 -9.95
C SER A 45 -12.24 7.82 -10.66
N GLU A 46 -13.51 7.50 -10.92
CA GLU A 46 -14.45 8.39 -11.59
C GLU A 46 -14.69 9.70 -10.84
N VAL A 47 -14.64 9.65 -9.50
CA VAL A 47 -14.82 10.85 -8.66
C VAL A 47 -13.57 11.74 -8.78
N LEU A 48 -12.37 11.16 -8.65
CA LEU A 48 -11.13 11.92 -8.75
C LEU A 48 -10.92 12.49 -10.16
N LEU A 49 -11.26 11.74 -11.20
CA LEU A 49 -11.23 12.24 -12.58
C LEU A 49 -12.15 13.44 -12.76
N GLY A 50 -13.37 13.39 -12.21
CA GLY A 50 -14.31 14.50 -12.25
C GLY A 50 -13.80 15.74 -11.52
N GLU A 51 -13.19 15.56 -10.35
CA GLU A 51 -12.65 16.67 -9.55
C GLU A 51 -11.44 17.34 -10.20
N THR A 52 -10.61 16.56 -10.87
CA THR A 52 -9.40 17.07 -11.53
C THR A 52 -9.64 17.52 -12.96
N HIS A 53 -10.84 17.31 -13.51
CA HIS A 53 -11.18 17.56 -14.91
C HIS A 53 -10.30 16.79 -15.90
N LEU A 54 -9.79 15.64 -15.48
CA LEU A 54 -9.01 14.76 -16.35
C LEU A 54 -9.92 13.71 -16.98
N GLU A 55 -9.62 13.32 -18.21
CA GLU A 55 -10.37 12.26 -18.89
C GLU A 55 -9.90 10.87 -18.47
N ARG A 56 -8.62 10.75 -18.10
CA ARG A 56 -8.01 9.50 -17.67
C ARG A 56 -6.74 9.76 -16.86
N PHE A 57 -6.35 8.76 -16.08
CA PHE A 57 -5.02 8.72 -15.46
C PHE A 57 -4.03 8.06 -16.42
N GLY A 58 -2.73 8.29 -16.17
CA GLY A 58 -1.67 7.59 -16.88
C GLY A 58 -1.65 6.09 -16.55
N ASP A 59 -0.78 5.36 -17.24
CA ASP A 59 -0.63 3.92 -17.01
C ASP A 59 -0.05 3.64 -15.62
N LEU A 60 -0.57 2.62 -14.95
CA LEU A 60 -0.07 2.12 -13.68
C LEU A 60 0.67 0.79 -13.91
N PRO A 61 1.71 0.48 -13.10
CA PRO A 61 2.30 1.35 -12.09
C PRO A 61 3.11 2.49 -12.69
N GLY A 62 3.03 3.67 -12.08
CA GLY A 62 3.87 4.81 -12.44
C GLY A 62 5.30 4.65 -11.92
N PRO A 63 6.16 5.66 -12.09
CA PRO A 63 7.55 5.63 -11.64
C PRO A 63 7.69 5.84 -10.13
N MET A 64 6.76 5.38 -9.33
CA MET A 64 6.68 5.62 -7.89
C MET A 64 6.34 4.34 -7.16
N THR A 65 6.98 4.12 -6.01
CA THR A 65 6.55 3.14 -5.02
C THR A 65 6.19 3.85 -3.72
N LEU A 66 5.26 3.25 -2.99
CA LEU A 66 4.97 3.63 -1.62
C LEU A 66 5.71 2.66 -0.70
N ALA A 67 6.17 3.12 0.44
CA ALA A 67 7.00 2.28 1.29
C ALA A 67 6.55 2.32 2.74
N ILE A 68 6.65 1.18 3.40
CA ILE A 68 6.60 1.08 4.86
C ILE A 68 7.85 0.37 5.37
N THR A 69 8.27 0.75 6.57
CA THR A 69 9.35 0.09 7.29
C THR A 69 8.75 -0.70 8.45
N VAL A 70 9.18 -1.95 8.60
CA VAL A 70 8.75 -2.83 9.69
C VAL A 70 9.89 -3.02 10.71
N ARG A 71 9.54 -3.54 11.90
CA ARG A 71 10.45 -3.61 13.04
C ARG A 71 11.35 -4.84 13.05
N ALA A 72 10.94 -5.90 12.37
CA ALA A 72 11.66 -7.18 12.36
C ALA A 72 11.57 -7.83 10.97
N PRO A 73 12.56 -8.64 10.58
CA PRO A 73 12.52 -9.31 9.28
C PRO A 73 11.32 -10.28 9.15
N GLU A 74 10.87 -10.87 10.25
CA GLU A 74 9.69 -11.76 10.28
C GLU A 74 8.41 -11.02 9.89
N ASP A 75 8.35 -9.71 10.15
CA ASP A 75 7.19 -8.89 9.77
C ASP A 75 7.04 -8.80 8.25
N VAL A 76 8.15 -8.80 7.53
CA VAL A 76 8.13 -8.81 6.04
C VAL A 76 7.44 -10.08 5.55
N ASP A 77 7.79 -11.24 6.13
CA ASP A 77 7.18 -12.52 5.76
C ASP A 77 5.69 -12.58 6.12
N GLU A 78 5.31 -11.99 7.25
CA GLU A 78 3.90 -11.92 7.65
C GLU A 78 3.09 -11.05 6.67
N TYR A 79 3.63 -9.94 6.21
CA TYR A 79 2.99 -9.15 5.15
C TYR A 79 2.83 -9.95 3.87
N MET A 80 3.86 -10.68 3.47
CA MET A 80 3.79 -11.52 2.27
C MET A 80 2.68 -12.56 2.39
N ARG A 81 2.55 -13.19 3.56
CA ARG A 81 1.48 -14.15 3.84
C ARG A 81 0.10 -13.52 3.70
N ARG A 82 -0.10 -12.31 4.25
CA ARG A 82 -1.38 -11.59 4.16
C ARG A 82 -1.72 -11.19 2.73
N ILE A 83 -0.71 -10.76 1.98
CA ILE A 83 -0.88 -10.38 0.57
C ILE A 83 -1.30 -11.59 -0.26
N GLU A 84 -0.64 -12.73 -0.06
CA GLU A 84 -1.00 -13.98 -0.72
C GLU A 84 -2.41 -14.43 -0.33
N ALA A 85 -2.78 -14.34 0.95
CA ALA A 85 -4.12 -14.66 1.43
C ALA A 85 -5.20 -13.76 0.83
N ALA A 86 -4.87 -12.52 0.52
CA ALA A 86 -5.76 -11.56 -0.14
C ALA A 86 -5.79 -11.72 -1.66
N SER A 87 -5.04 -12.69 -2.21
CA SER A 87 -4.88 -12.91 -3.66
C SER A 87 -4.38 -11.68 -4.41
N ALA A 88 -3.57 -10.86 -3.74
CA ALA A 88 -2.96 -9.69 -4.34
C ALA A 88 -1.60 -10.05 -4.97
N PRO A 89 -1.14 -9.28 -5.97
CA PRO A 89 0.10 -9.60 -6.65
C PRO A 89 1.35 -9.42 -5.79
N ILE A 90 2.22 -10.42 -5.79
CA ILE A 90 3.60 -10.28 -5.31
C ILE A 90 4.45 -9.87 -6.50
N VAL A 91 5.04 -8.68 -6.42
CA VAL A 91 5.90 -8.14 -7.49
C VAL A 91 7.31 -8.72 -7.39
N ALA A 92 7.85 -8.74 -6.17
CA ALA A 92 9.12 -9.40 -5.87
C ALA A 92 9.02 -9.99 -4.47
N ALA A 93 9.15 -11.30 -4.36
CA ALA A 93 9.03 -12.02 -3.08
C ALA A 93 10.04 -11.50 -2.05
N ALA A 94 9.69 -11.66 -0.77
CA ALA A 94 10.58 -11.27 0.33
C ALA A 94 11.94 -11.94 0.18
N GLU A 95 13.00 -11.14 0.21
CA GLU A 95 14.37 -11.63 0.12
C GLU A 95 15.33 -10.78 0.94
N ASP A 96 16.40 -11.41 1.40
CA ASP A 96 17.49 -10.71 2.06
C ASP A 96 18.39 -10.08 0.99
N LYS A 97 18.60 -8.76 1.10
CA LYS A 97 19.47 -8.05 0.17
C LYS A 97 20.94 -8.15 0.63
N PRO A 98 21.90 -8.09 -0.31
CA PRO A 98 23.33 -8.18 0.06
C PRO A 98 23.79 -7.15 1.07
N SER A 99 23.16 -5.97 1.10
CA SER A 99 23.46 -4.90 2.06
C SER A 99 22.86 -5.11 3.45
N GLY A 100 22.02 -6.16 3.64
CA GLY A 100 21.46 -6.54 4.94
C GLY A 100 19.95 -6.45 5.10
N PRO A 101 19.20 -5.58 4.44
CA PRO A 101 17.76 -5.47 4.60
C PRO A 101 17.00 -6.66 4.02
N ARG A 102 15.80 -6.91 4.55
CA ARG A 102 14.85 -7.84 3.97
C ARG A 102 13.68 -7.05 3.38
N ILE A 103 13.43 -7.23 2.11
CA ILE A 103 12.48 -6.40 1.35
C ILE A 103 11.54 -7.25 0.50
N LEU A 104 10.28 -6.84 0.49
CA LEU A 104 9.19 -7.38 -0.31
C LEU A 104 8.59 -6.26 -1.15
N TYR A 105 8.29 -6.53 -2.41
CA TYR A 105 7.47 -5.63 -3.24
C TYR A 105 6.16 -6.31 -3.61
N ALA A 106 5.06 -5.61 -3.42
CA ALA A 106 3.73 -6.10 -3.73
C ALA A 106 2.87 -4.98 -4.32
N ALA A 107 1.75 -5.35 -4.92
CA ALA A 107 0.81 -4.39 -5.48
C ALA A 107 -0.55 -4.49 -4.79
N ASP A 108 -1.24 -3.36 -4.68
CA ASP A 108 -2.65 -3.37 -4.33
C ASP A 108 -3.49 -3.82 -5.54
N PRO A 109 -4.82 -4.02 -5.40
CA PRO A 109 -5.66 -4.44 -6.52
C PRO A 109 -5.68 -3.48 -7.71
N GLU A 110 -5.23 -2.25 -7.52
CA GLU A 110 -5.17 -1.22 -8.57
C GLU A 110 -3.80 -1.10 -9.23
N GLY A 111 -2.81 -1.86 -8.74
CA GLY A 111 -1.47 -1.85 -9.29
C GLY A 111 -0.50 -0.87 -8.62
N HIS A 112 -0.90 -0.21 -7.54
CA HIS A 112 0.03 0.64 -6.79
C HIS A 112 1.06 -0.23 -6.09
N ILE A 113 2.35 0.06 -6.32
CA ILE A 113 3.45 -0.76 -5.80
C ILE A 113 3.85 -0.29 -4.42
N TRP A 114 3.96 -1.25 -3.49
CA TRP A 114 4.44 -1.04 -2.13
C TRP A 114 5.74 -1.77 -1.90
N GLU A 115 6.68 -1.08 -1.25
CA GLU A 115 7.89 -1.66 -0.69
C GLU A 115 7.64 -1.89 0.81
N ILE A 116 7.83 -3.11 1.27
CA ILE A 116 7.71 -3.48 2.68
C ILE A 116 9.08 -3.98 3.11
N GLY A 117 9.77 -3.21 3.96
CA GLY A 117 11.16 -3.46 4.26
C GLY A 117 11.53 -3.40 5.73
N TRP A 118 12.44 -4.29 6.11
CA TRP A 118 13.18 -4.23 7.35
C TRP A 118 14.63 -3.84 7.06
N PHE A 119 15.15 -2.86 7.81
CA PHE A 119 16.49 -2.30 7.60
C PHE A 119 17.27 -2.36 8.91
N PRO A 120 18.28 -3.24 9.01
CA PRO A 120 18.94 -3.50 10.29
C PRO A 120 19.80 -2.36 10.84
N ALA A 121 20.27 -1.46 9.97
CA ALA A 121 21.23 -0.40 10.33
C ALA A 121 20.66 1.02 10.19
N ALA A 122 19.41 1.17 9.76
CA ALA A 122 18.81 2.48 9.63
C ALA A 122 18.25 2.93 10.99
N GLU A 123 18.55 4.17 11.40
CA GLU A 123 17.69 4.87 12.34
C GLU A 123 16.33 4.91 11.67
N PRO A 124 15.34 4.22 12.19
CA PRO A 124 14.12 4.07 11.44
C PRO A 124 13.35 5.38 11.36
N ALA A 125 12.95 5.73 10.15
CA ALA A 125 11.68 6.40 10.03
C ALA A 125 10.69 5.50 10.82
N GLU A 126 9.94 6.07 11.75
CA GLU A 126 9.06 5.29 12.60
C GLU A 126 8.13 4.39 11.76
N PRO A 127 7.92 3.12 12.16
CA PRO A 127 6.99 2.24 11.46
C PRO A 127 5.61 2.87 11.36
N VAL A 128 4.96 2.73 10.21
CA VAL A 128 3.61 3.26 9.99
C VAL A 128 2.52 2.38 10.60
N THR A 129 2.91 1.19 11.06
CA THR A 129 1.98 0.24 11.70
C THR A 129 2.54 -0.25 13.02
#